data_0faf7868426004611ab9e10cac4c32a8
#
_entry.id   0faf7868426004611ab9e10cac4c32a8
#
_cell.length_a   1.000
_cell.length_b   1.000
_cell.length_c   1.000
_cell.angle_alpha   90.00
_cell.angle_beta   90.00
_cell.angle_gamma   90.00
#
_symmetry.space_group_name_H-M   'P 1'
#
loop_
_entity.id
_entity.type
_entity.pdbx_description
1 polymer ?
#
loop_
_entity_poly.entity_id
_entity_poly.type
_entity_poly.pdbx_seq_one_letter_code
_entity_poly.pdbx_strand_id
1 'polypeptide(L)'
;TPLTPKKATLVSAIGKMKAVGWTHINLGAVWGWRMLSPKWRGEWGGEMASYQLPLDYRTQDMQKVAVIMTDGDNTKQSGYTAYGFGSGTLGWNPERELNRRLSSVCTSMKNNGILVFTIAFNNVLEDTRELLENCASGSARFFISRTKADLEMAFRDIGNALSNLRVSR
;
A
#
# COMPACT_ATOMS: atom_id res chain seq x y z
N THR A 1 4.56 -8.34 -9.04
CA THR A 1 5.55 -9.33 -8.57
C THR A 1 5.00 -10.00 -7.34
N PRO A 2 4.88 -11.34 -7.32
CA PRO A 2 4.52 -12.09 -6.10
C PRO A 2 5.48 -11.81 -4.95
N LEU A 3 5.04 -12.08 -3.71
CA LEU A 3 5.91 -11.96 -2.53
C LEU A 3 7.12 -12.89 -2.70
N THR A 4 8.31 -12.36 -2.49
CA THR A 4 9.57 -13.10 -2.60
C THR A 4 10.62 -12.50 -1.69
N PRO A 5 11.46 -13.31 -1.02
CA PRO A 5 12.61 -12.83 -0.27
C PRO A 5 13.81 -12.45 -1.17
N LYS A 6 13.72 -12.69 -2.47
CA LYS A 6 14.83 -12.45 -3.43
C LYS A 6 14.96 -10.98 -3.76
N LYS A 7 15.88 -10.29 -3.11
CA LYS A 7 16.17 -8.86 -3.32
C LYS A 7 16.38 -8.51 -4.80
N ALA A 8 17.14 -9.31 -5.55
CA ALA A 8 17.40 -9.08 -6.96
C ALA A 8 16.12 -9.04 -7.81
N THR A 9 15.16 -9.93 -7.52
CA THR A 9 13.84 -9.96 -8.18
C THR A 9 13.06 -8.68 -7.91
N LEU A 10 13.06 -8.20 -6.65
CA LEU A 10 12.37 -6.97 -6.26
C LEU A 10 13.01 -5.75 -6.92
N VAL A 11 14.33 -5.64 -6.88
CA VAL A 11 15.07 -4.53 -7.54
C VAL A 11 14.81 -4.50 -9.05
N SER A 12 14.83 -5.66 -9.71
CA SER A 12 14.51 -5.76 -11.14
C SER A 12 13.07 -5.34 -11.44
N ALA A 13 12.12 -5.73 -10.59
CA ALA A 13 10.72 -5.36 -10.76
C ALA A 13 10.51 -3.84 -10.58
N ILE A 14 11.13 -3.25 -9.57
CA ILE A 14 11.09 -1.80 -9.32
C ILE A 14 11.70 -1.04 -10.50
N GLY A 15 12.85 -1.47 -11.01
CA GLY A 15 13.54 -0.83 -12.15
C GLY A 15 12.75 -0.88 -13.47
N LYS A 16 11.75 -1.77 -13.57
CA LYS A 16 10.85 -1.85 -14.73
C LYS A 16 9.60 -0.96 -14.60
N MET A 17 9.37 -0.37 -13.44
CA MET A 17 8.25 0.54 -13.25
C MET A 17 8.44 1.79 -14.08
N LYS A 18 7.36 2.22 -14.74
CA LYS A 18 7.32 3.46 -15.51
C LYS A 18 6.32 4.41 -14.88
N ALA A 19 6.74 5.63 -14.60
CA ALA A 19 5.87 6.68 -14.09
C ALA A 19 5.03 7.25 -15.24
N VAL A 20 3.90 6.60 -15.52
CA VAL A 20 2.96 7.02 -16.56
C VAL A 20 1.53 6.89 -16.05
N GLY A 21 0.66 7.80 -16.49
CA GLY A 21 -0.76 7.77 -16.17
C GLY A 21 -1.12 8.65 -14.97
N TRP A 22 -2.22 8.32 -14.33
CA TRP A 22 -2.86 9.08 -13.25
C TRP A 22 -2.79 8.31 -11.94
N THR A 23 -2.88 9.04 -10.82
CA THR A 23 -2.71 8.47 -9.50
C THR A 23 -4.01 7.87 -8.96
N HIS A 24 -4.01 6.57 -8.70
CA HIS A 24 -5.07 5.86 -8.00
C HIS A 24 -4.48 5.11 -6.79
N ILE A 25 -4.29 5.80 -5.68
CA ILE A 25 -3.67 5.26 -4.46
C ILE A 25 -4.47 4.06 -3.94
N ASN A 26 -5.79 4.15 -3.95
CA ASN A 26 -6.69 3.09 -3.53
C ASN A 26 -6.54 1.81 -4.37
N LEU A 27 -6.22 1.91 -5.65
CA LEU A 27 -5.97 0.75 -6.51
C LEU A 27 -4.68 0.04 -6.12
N GLY A 28 -3.61 0.81 -5.91
CA GLY A 28 -2.34 0.26 -5.41
C GLY A 28 -2.52 -0.42 -4.05
N ALA A 29 -3.22 0.23 -3.13
CA ALA A 29 -3.51 -0.29 -1.79
C ALA A 29 -4.32 -1.60 -1.84
N VAL A 30 -5.36 -1.69 -2.67
CA VAL A 30 -6.17 -2.90 -2.78
C VAL A 30 -5.38 -4.07 -3.39
N TRP A 31 -4.50 -3.83 -4.35
CA TRP A 31 -3.63 -4.86 -4.90
C TRP A 31 -2.59 -5.32 -3.87
N GLY A 32 -2.01 -4.41 -3.08
CA GLY A 32 -1.16 -4.75 -1.95
C GLY A 32 -1.89 -5.62 -0.92
N TRP A 33 -3.15 -5.27 -0.59
CA TRP A 33 -3.97 -6.09 0.31
C TRP A 33 -4.26 -7.49 -0.26
N ARG A 34 -4.58 -7.60 -1.55
CA ARG A 34 -4.79 -8.89 -2.23
C ARG A 34 -3.58 -9.81 -2.10
N MET A 35 -2.38 -9.26 -2.20
CA MET A 35 -1.14 -10.03 -2.00
C MET A 35 -0.95 -10.51 -0.56
N LEU A 36 -1.61 -9.90 0.42
CA LEU A 36 -1.57 -10.28 1.83
C LEU A 36 -2.79 -11.09 2.28
N SER A 37 -3.85 -11.14 1.47
CA SER A 37 -5.11 -11.75 1.82
C SER A 37 -5.13 -13.26 1.55
N PRO A 38 -5.46 -14.11 2.55
CA PRO A 38 -5.58 -15.56 2.35
C PRO A 38 -6.65 -15.94 1.31
N LYS A 39 -7.60 -15.05 1.02
CA LYS A 39 -8.60 -15.25 -0.04
C LYS A 39 -8.00 -15.30 -1.44
N TRP A 40 -6.75 -14.85 -1.58
CA TRP A 40 -6.00 -14.85 -2.85
C TRP A 40 -4.88 -15.90 -2.86
N ARG A 41 -4.94 -16.85 -1.92
CA ARG A 41 -4.03 -18.01 -1.91
C ARG A 41 -4.31 -18.88 -3.13
N GLY A 42 -3.22 -19.25 -3.81
CA GLY A 42 -3.30 -20.01 -5.06
C GLY A 42 -3.37 -19.17 -6.33
N GLU A 43 -3.75 -17.89 -6.23
CA GLU A 43 -3.84 -16.98 -7.40
C GLU A 43 -2.48 -16.42 -7.82
N TRP A 44 -1.45 -16.54 -6.98
CA TRP A 44 -0.12 -16.03 -7.20
C TRP A 44 0.85 -17.15 -7.58
N GLY A 45 1.66 -16.91 -8.61
CA GLY A 45 2.70 -17.86 -9.03
C GLY A 45 3.98 -17.77 -8.18
N GLY A 46 5.01 -18.48 -8.64
CA GLY A 46 6.34 -18.44 -8.02
C GLY A 46 6.36 -19.01 -6.62
N GLU A 47 7.16 -18.40 -5.74
CA GLU A 47 7.35 -18.87 -4.36
C GLU A 47 6.05 -18.83 -3.54
N MET A 48 5.12 -17.93 -3.86
CA MET A 48 3.82 -17.90 -3.18
C MET A 48 3.02 -19.19 -3.41
N ALA A 49 3.07 -19.77 -4.60
CA ALA A 49 2.43 -21.06 -4.88
C ALA A 49 3.12 -22.20 -4.11
N SER A 50 4.47 -22.24 -4.14
CA SER A 50 5.26 -23.29 -3.48
C SER A 50 5.08 -23.32 -1.96
N TYR A 51 4.92 -22.16 -1.34
CA TYR A 51 4.75 -22.03 0.12
C TYR A 51 3.30 -21.80 0.54
N GLN A 52 2.34 -21.95 -0.35
CA GLN A 52 0.92 -21.71 -0.11
C GLN A 52 0.63 -20.35 0.55
N LEU A 53 1.29 -19.32 0.04
CA LEU A 53 1.11 -17.94 0.52
C LEU A 53 -0.06 -17.25 -0.20
N PRO A 54 -0.64 -16.22 0.43
CA PRO A 54 -0.35 -15.71 1.77
C PRO A 54 -0.97 -16.58 2.87
N LEU A 55 -0.30 -16.66 4.02
CA LEU A 55 -0.82 -17.34 5.20
C LEU A 55 -2.08 -16.66 5.72
N ASP A 56 -2.77 -17.27 6.70
CA ASP A 56 -3.97 -16.70 7.30
C ASP A 56 -3.65 -15.39 8.04
N TYR A 57 -4.68 -14.58 8.27
CA TYR A 57 -4.54 -13.41 9.11
C TYR A 57 -4.25 -13.83 10.56
N ARG A 58 -3.40 -13.07 11.25
CA ARG A 58 -3.04 -13.31 12.65
C ARG A 58 -2.41 -14.70 12.89
N THR A 59 -1.76 -15.27 11.87
CA THR A 59 -0.93 -16.46 12.07
C THR A 59 0.09 -16.17 13.16
N GLN A 60 0.27 -17.11 14.10
CA GLN A 60 1.22 -16.97 15.20
C GLN A 60 2.63 -16.69 14.66
N ASP A 61 3.37 -15.87 15.38
CA ASP A 61 4.75 -15.46 15.06
C ASP A 61 4.95 -14.81 13.67
N MET A 62 3.86 -14.34 13.05
CA MET A 62 3.89 -13.63 11.78
C MET A 62 3.11 -12.32 11.85
N GLN A 63 3.70 -11.25 11.31
CA GLN A 63 3.03 -9.97 11.13
C GLN A 63 2.94 -9.64 9.64
N LYS A 64 1.72 -9.39 9.16
CA LYS A 64 1.50 -8.82 7.83
C LYS A 64 1.65 -7.32 7.89
N VAL A 65 2.41 -6.78 6.94
CA VAL A 65 2.71 -5.35 6.86
C VAL A 65 2.43 -4.85 5.46
N ALA A 66 1.80 -3.69 5.37
CA ALA A 66 1.63 -2.94 4.14
C ALA A 66 2.30 -1.57 4.29
N VAL A 67 3.03 -1.14 3.28
CA VAL A 67 3.56 0.22 3.16
C VAL A 67 2.89 0.87 1.95
N ILE A 68 2.14 1.95 2.18
CA ILE A 68 1.48 2.72 1.13
C ILE A 68 2.23 4.05 0.99
N MET A 69 2.78 4.28 -0.18
CA MET A 69 3.49 5.51 -0.50
C MET A 69 2.86 6.17 -1.73
N THR A 70 2.76 7.48 -1.69
CA THR A 70 2.37 8.30 -2.84
C THR A 70 3.15 9.61 -2.86
N ASP A 71 3.42 10.11 -4.04
CA ASP A 71 3.99 11.43 -4.31
C ASP A 71 2.96 12.42 -4.89
N GLY A 72 1.70 12.01 -4.94
CA GLY A 72 0.59 12.82 -5.44
C GLY A 72 -0.76 12.40 -4.89
N ASP A 73 -1.74 13.21 -5.23
CA ASP A 73 -3.13 13.03 -4.81
C ASP A 73 -3.87 12.07 -5.74
N ASN A 74 -4.97 11.48 -5.26
CA ASN A 74 -5.86 10.74 -6.16
C ASN A 74 -6.40 11.66 -7.25
N THR A 75 -6.24 11.25 -8.50
CA THR A 75 -6.64 12.07 -9.65
C THR A 75 -7.61 11.31 -10.56
N LYS A 76 -8.60 12.04 -11.06
CA LYS A 76 -9.52 11.53 -12.07
C LYS A 76 -8.90 11.66 -13.46
N GLN A 77 -8.97 10.60 -14.25
CA GLN A 77 -8.73 10.66 -15.68
C GLN A 77 -10.07 10.72 -16.43
N SER A 78 -10.15 11.58 -17.46
CA SER A 78 -11.19 11.50 -18.48
C SER A 78 -10.86 10.34 -19.43
N GLY A 79 -11.75 9.37 -19.58
CA GLY A 79 -11.56 8.21 -20.45
C GLY A 79 -11.57 6.89 -19.69
N TYR A 80 -10.83 5.91 -20.18
CA TYR A 80 -10.75 4.58 -19.54
C TYR A 80 -9.92 4.64 -18.26
N THR A 81 -10.51 4.21 -17.17
CA THR A 81 -9.85 4.08 -15.85
C THR A 81 -9.87 2.62 -15.40
N ALA A 82 -9.21 2.32 -14.28
CA ALA A 82 -9.31 1.02 -13.61
C ALA A 82 -10.76 0.64 -13.21
N TYR A 83 -11.70 1.57 -13.31
CA TYR A 83 -13.13 1.39 -13.02
C TYR A 83 -14.02 1.43 -14.25
N GLY A 84 -13.44 1.37 -15.45
CA GLY A 84 -14.15 1.37 -16.72
C GLY A 84 -14.19 2.75 -17.38
N PHE A 85 -15.02 2.87 -18.44
CA PHE A 85 -15.23 4.11 -19.17
C PHE A 85 -16.14 5.08 -18.39
N GLY A 86 -15.75 6.33 -18.41
CA GLY A 86 -16.56 7.43 -17.91
C GLY A 86 -16.59 7.56 -16.39
N SER A 87 -17.26 8.59 -15.92
CA SER A 87 -17.35 8.94 -14.51
C SER A 87 -18.48 8.23 -13.76
N GLY A 88 -19.26 7.39 -14.42
CA GLY A 88 -20.49 6.83 -13.86
C GLY A 88 -20.32 6.05 -12.57
N THR A 89 -19.17 5.40 -12.38
CA THR A 89 -18.85 4.64 -11.17
C THR A 89 -18.21 5.47 -10.06
N LEU A 90 -17.75 6.69 -10.36
CA LEU A 90 -17.05 7.57 -9.42
C LEU A 90 -17.90 8.77 -8.98
N GLY A 91 -19.08 8.98 -9.62
CA GLY A 91 -20.01 10.05 -9.28
C GLY A 91 -19.50 11.45 -9.61
N TRP A 92 -20.10 12.46 -8.97
CA TRP A 92 -19.83 13.89 -9.22
C TRP A 92 -18.49 14.38 -8.67
N ASN A 93 -17.96 13.71 -7.64
CA ASN A 93 -16.65 14.04 -7.05
C ASN A 93 -15.77 12.78 -7.02
N PRO A 94 -15.09 12.50 -8.13
CA PRO A 94 -14.32 11.26 -8.28
C PRO A 94 -13.15 11.16 -7.32
N GLU A 95 -12.43 12.24 -7.05
CA GLU A 95 -11.29 12.25 -6.13
C GLU A 95 -11.75 11.90 -4.71
N ARG A 96 -12.86 12.48 -4.25
CA ARG A 96 -13.46 12.15 -2.95
C ARG A 96 -13.88 10.68 -2.87
N GLU A 97 -14.43 10.14 -3.94
CA GLU A 97 -14.79 8.71 -3.98
C GLU A 97 -13.56 7.81 -3.96
N LEU A 98 -12.48 8.16 -4.66
CA LEU A 98 -11.21 7.44 -4.59
C LEU A 98 -10.61 7.50 -3.18
N ASN A 99 -10.67 8.65 -2.51
CA ASN A 99 -10.23 8.83 -1.13
C ASN A 99 -11.06 7.98 -0.17
N ARG A 100 -12.39 7.96 -0.32
CA ARG A 100 -13.30 7.10 0.47
C ARG A 100 -12.97 5.62 0.29
N ARG A 101 -12.68 5.19 -0.94
CA ARG A 101 -12.27 3.80 -1.23
C ARG A 101 -10.94 3.46 -0.57
N LEU A 102 -9.97 4.36 -0.60
CA LEU A 102 -8.70 4.17 0.10
C LEU A 102 -8.91 4.01 1.60
N SER A 103 -9.68 4.90 2.22
CA SER A 103 -10.03 4.82 3.65
C SER A 103 -10.66 3.47 4.00
N SER A 104 -11.58 2.98 3.16
CA SER A 104 -12.23 1.67 3.36
C SER A 104 -11.23 0.51 3.27
N VAL A 105 -10.29 0.55 2.32
CA VAL A 105 -9.23 -0.45 2.19
C VAL A 105 -8.32 -0.45 3.41
N CYS A 106 -7.89 0.73 3.86
CA CYS A 106 -7.04 0.87 5.05
C CYS A 106 -7.72 0.33 6.30
N THR A 107 -8.98 0.68 6.51
CA THR A 107 -9.80 0.17 7.62
C THR A 107 -9.89 -1.35 7.57
N SER A 108 -10.17 -1.91 6.39
CA SER A 108 -10.25 -3.36 6.20
C SER A 108 -8.92 -4.06 6.47
N MET A 109 -7.81 -3.51 6.02
CA MET A 109 -6.48 -4.05 6.32
C MET A 109 -6.21 -4.06 7.84
N LYS A 110 -6.45 -2.94 8.52
CA LYS A 110 -6.26 -2.83 9.98
C LYS A 110 -7.14 -3.80 10.76
N ASN A 111 -8.40 -3.93 10.39
CA ASN A 111 -9.35 -4.88 11.02
C ASN A 111 -8.90 -6.35 10.87
N ASN A 112 -8.18 -6.67 9.80
CA ASN A 112 -7.59 -8.00 9.58
C ASN A 112 -6.20 -8.16 10.22
N GLY A 113 -5.77 -7.22 11.05
CA GLY A 113 -4.47 -7.29 11.74
C GLY A 113 -3.26 -7.00 10.87
N ILE A 114 -3.46 -6.38 9.70
CA ILE A 114 -2.36 -5.90 8.87
C ILE A 114 -1.85 -4.58 9.45
N LEU A 115 -0.56 -4.49 9.70
CA LEU A 115 0.10 -3.28 10.11
C LEU A 115 0.33 -2.38 8.89
N VAL A 116 -0.27 -1.20 8.89
CA VAL A 116 -0.21 -0.27 7.77
C VAL A 116 0.72 0.89 8.11
N PHE A 117 1.76 1.07 7.31
CA PHE A 117 2.59 2.27 7.29
C PHE A 117 2.21 3.10 6.07
N THR A 118 2.26 4.42 6.21
CA THR A 118 2.00 5.34 5.10
C THR A 118 3.09 6.39 4.98
N ILE A 119 3.41 6.76 3.75
CA ILE A 119 4.43 7.76 3.43
C ILE A 119 3.83 8.77 2.46
N ALA A 120 3.71 10.01 2.89
CA ALA A 120 3.44 11.16 2.01
C ALA A 120 4.78 11.68 1.50
N PHE A 121 5.07 11.47 0.21
CA PHE A 121 6.31 11.91 -0.40
C PHE A 121 6.09 13.20 -1.19
N ASN A 122 7.05 14.14 -1.11
CA ASN A 122 6.96 15.42 -1.80
C ASN A 122 5.76 16.29 -1.31
N ASN A 123 5.09 17.00 -2.21
CA ASN A 123 4.05 17.98 -1.89
C ASN A 123 2.65 17.43 -2.19
N VAL A 124 2.20 16.45 -1.42
CA VAL A 124 0.78 16.04 -1.47
C VAL A 124 -0.10 17.09 -0.78
N LEU A 125 -1.35 17.22 -1.22
CA LEU A 125 -2.33 18.12 -0.62
C LEU A 125 -2.65 17.71 0.83
N GLU A 126 -3.16 18.66 1.62
CA GLU A 126 -3.48 18.42 3.02
C GLU A 126 -4.51 17.30 3.18
N ASP A 127 -5.56 17.27 2.34
CA ASP A 127 -6.59 16.22 2.37
C ASP A 127 -5.97 14.81 2.16
N THR A 128 -4.99 14.68 1.26
CA THR A 128 -4.28 13.41 1.03
C THR A 128 -3.37 13.07 2.20
N ARG A 129 -2.75 14.07 2.84
CA ARG A 129 -1.92 13.88 4.02
C ARG A 129 -2.74 13.35 5.19
N GLU A 130 -3.87 13.99 5.49
CA GLU A 130 -4.81 13.55 6.52
C GLU A 130 -5.35 12.14 6.23
N LEU A 131 -5.69 11.86 4.97
CA LEU A 131 -6.13 10.53 4.54
C LEU A 131 -5.06 9.46 4.79
N LEU A 132 -3.79 9.74 4.49
CA LEU A 132 -2.68 8.82 4.73
C LEU A 132 -2.39 8.63 6.22
N GLU A 133 -2.48 9.70 7.02
CA GLU A 133 -2.35 9.62 8.48
C GLU A 133 -3.45 8.73 9.08
N ASN A 134 -4.69 8.94 8.68
CA ASN A 134 -5.82 8.10 9.11
C ASN A 134 -5.73 6.65 8.59
N CYS A 135 -5.06 6.43 7.48
CA CYS A 135 -4.81 5.11 6.91
C CYS A 135 -3.78 4.32 7.73
N ALA A 136 -2.77 4.98 8.27
CA ALA A 136 -1.74 4.35 9.07
C ALA A 136 -2.30 3.62 10.30
N SER A 137 -1.56 2.66 10.81
CA SER A 137 -1.86 1.95 12.06
C SER A 137 -1.34 2.73 13.28
N GLY A 138 -1.76 3.99 13.38
CA GLY A 138 -1.35 4.97 14.40
C GLY A 138 -0.33 5.98 13.87
N SER A 139 -0.26 7.14 14.52
CA SER A 139 0.53 8.30 14.06
C SER A 139 2.03 8.01 13.92
N ALA A 140 2.60 7.15 14.76
CA ALA A 140 3.99 6.74 14.66
C ALA A 140 4.33 5.91 13.39
N ARG A 141 3.35 5.61 12.56
CA ARG A 141 3.49 4.86 11.30
C ARG A 141 3.12 5.68 10.07
N PHE A 142 2.91 6.97 10.25
CA PHE A 142 2.74 7.93 9.17
C PHE A 142 4.01 8.77 9.05
N PHE A 143 4.54 8.89 7.83
CA PHE A 143 5.76 9.62 7.53
C PHE A 143 5.49 10.68 6.47
N ILE A 144 6.07 11.86 6.68
CA ILE A 144 6.14 12.92 5.68
C ILE A 144 7.59 13.00 5.22
N SER A 145 7.83 12.76 3.95
CA SER A 145 9.15 12.74 3.33
C SER A 145 9.19 13.77 2.22
N ARG A 146 9.92 14.86 2.39
CA ARG A 146 10.04 15.93 1.40
C ARG A 146 11.23 15.76 0.47
N THR A 147 12.21 15.00 0.92
CA THR A 147 13.45 14.75 0.21
C THR A 147 13.71 13.24 0.09
N LYS A 148 14.65 12.88 -0.79
CA LYS A 148 15.13 11.50 -0.88
C LYS A 148 15.73 11.02 0.45
N ALA A 149 16.43 11.89 1.17
CA ALA A 149 17.01 11.55 2.47
C ALA A 149 15.94 11.24 3.51
N ASP A 150 14.85 12.03 3.57
CA ASP A 150 13.71 11.77 4.45
C ASP A 150 13.06 10.43 4.11
N LEU A 151 12.92 10.12 2.82
CA LEU A 151 12.36 8.85 2.36
C LEU A 151 13.22 7.65 2.78
N GLU A 152 14.54 7.77 2.65
CA GLU A 152 15.48 6.75 3.11
C GLU A 152 15.40 6.56 4.63
N MET A 153 15.24 7.65 5.40
CA MET A 153 15.02 7.58 6.85
C MET A 153 13.70 6.88 7.18
N ALA A 154 12.59 7.25 6.53
CA ALA A 154 11.30 6.62 6.74
C ALA A 154 11.36 5.10 6.54
N PHE A 155 11.97 4.63 5.45
CA PHE A 155 12.15 3.19 5.21
C PHE A 155 13.07 2.52 6.23
N ARG A 156 14.09 3.20 6.72
CA ARG A 156 14.96 2.71 7.80
C ARG A 156 14.20 2.55 9.12
N ASP A 157 13.38 3.54 9.46
CA ASP A 157 12.55 3.53 10.67
C ASP A 157 11.49 2.43 10.62
N ILE A 158 10.86 2.22 9.46
CA ILE A 158 9.97 1.07 9.22
C ILE A 158 10.73 -0.25 9.44
N GLY A 159 11.92 -0.39 8.87
CA GLY A 159 12.77 -1.57 9.04
C GLY A 159 13.12 -1.84 10.51
N ASN A 160 13.48 -0.80 11.25
CA ASN A 160 13.79 -0.90 12.68
C ASN A 160 12.55 -1.27 13.51
N ALA A 161 11.40 -0.65 13.24
CA ALA A 161 10.13 -0.98 13.91
C ALA A 161 9.75 -2.45 13.69
N LEU A 162 9.94 -2.99 12.48
CA LEU A 162 9.66 -4.39 12.17
C LEU A 162 10.66 -5.35 12.82
N SER A 163 11.93 -4.97 12.94
CA SER A 163 12.94 -5.76 13.62
C SER A 163 12.63 -5.88 15.11
N ASN A 164 12.22 -4.79 15.75
CA ASN A 164 11.86 -4.77 17.18
C ASN A 164 10.61 -5.63 17.47
N LEU A 165 9.65 -5.72 16.54
CA LEU A 165 8.49 -6.60 16.67
C LEU A 165 8.87 -8.10 16.69
N ARG A 166 10.01 -8.48 16.12
CA ARG A 166 10.52 -9.87 16.14
C ARG A 166 11.19 -10.24 17.45
N VAL A 167 11.70 -9.27 18.19
CA VAL A 167 12.45 -9.50 19.45
C VAL A 167 11.52 -9.50 20.67
N SER A 168 10.34 -8.88 20.57
CA SER A 168 9.39 -8.73 21.68
C SER A 168 8.34 -9.83 21.78
N ARG A 169 8.51 -10.93 21.05
CA ARG A 169 7.67 -12.15 21.08
C ARG A 169 8.52 -13.36 21.54
#